data_93f2a7b007b6550871d28a5f2293ceb7
#
_entry.id   93f2a7b007b6550871d28a5f2293ceb7
#
_cell.length_a   1.000
_cell.length_b   1.000
_cell.length_c   1.000
_cell.angle_alpha   90.00
_cell.angle_beta   90.00
_cell.angle_gamma   90.00
#
_symmetry.space_group_name_H-M   'P 1'
#
loop_
_entity.id
_entity.type
_entity.pdbx_description
1 polymer ?
#
loop_
_entity_poly.entity_id
_entity_poly.type
_entity_poly.pdbx_seq_one_letter_code
_entity_poly.pdbx_strand_id
1 'polypeptide(L)' 'SILEDESKIVMYEKKREILEPVLRSLQYDIEQCSSRVKYANQRIEQARKELIGLQTN' A
#
# COMPACT_ATOMS: atom_id res chain seq x y z
N SER A 1 -38.63 -4.45 -8.97
CA SER A 1 -39.11 -5.85 -9.04
C SER A 1 -38.01 -6.80 -8.57
N ILE A 2 -38.38 -8.01 -8.28
CA ILE A 2 -37.43 -9.07 -7.87
C ILE A 2 -36.37 -9.29 -8.97
N LEU A 3 -36.76 -9.30 -10.24
CA LEU A 3 -35.85 -9.48 -11.37
C LEU A 3 -34.85 -8.33 -11.51
N GLU A 4 -35.30 -7.10 -11.27
CA GLU A 4 -34.39 -5.94 -11.29
C GLU A 4 -33.40 -6.00 -10.14
N ASP A 5 -33.85 -6.40 -8.97
CA ASP A 5 -33.00 -6.52 -7.77
C ASP A 5 -31.95 -7.64 -7.95
N GLU A 6 -32.36 -8.78 -8.50
CA GLU A 6 -31.45 -9.87 -8.84
C GLU A 6 -30.41 -9.45 -9.86
N SER A 7 -30.82 -8.70 -10.90
CA SER A 7 -29.92 -8.17 -11.91
C SER A 7 -28.88 -7.22 -11.30
N LYS A 8 -29.29 -6.35 -10.38
CA LYS A 8 -28.38 -5.46 -9.64
C LYS A 8 -27.38 -6.23 -8.79
N ILE A 9 -27.82 -7.27 -8.10
CA ILE A 9 -26.95 -8.13 -7.30
C ILE A 9 -25.87 -8.76 -8.18
N VAL A 10 -26.23 -9.33 -9.33
CA VAL A 10 -25.30 -9.93 -10.28
C VAL A 10 -24.26 -8.89 -10.77
N MET A 11 -24.72 -7.67 -11.07
CA MET A 11 -23.84 -6.59 -11.48
C MET A 11 -22.83 -6.21 -10.38
N TYR A 12 -23.29 -6.10 -9.14
CA TYR A 12 -22.42 -5.79 -8.01
C TYR A 12 -21.40 -6.89 -7.74
N GLU A 13 -21.83 -8.14 -7.83
CA GLU A 13 -20.93 -9.30 -7.69
C GLU A 13 -19.83 -9.30 -8.74
N LYS A 14 -20.17 -9.02 -10.01
CA LYS A 14 -19.19 -8.92 -11.09
C LYS A 14 -18.21 -7.78 -10.89
N LYS A 15 -18.70 -6.60 -10.47
CA LYS A 15 -17.83 -5.47 -10.13
C LYS A 15 -16.88 -5.82 -8.99
N ARG A 16 -17.37 -6.49 -7.98
CA ARG A 16 -16.59 -6.95 -6.83
C ARG A 16 -15.48 -7.89 -7.29
N GLU A 17 -15.79 -8.89 -8.13
CA GLU A 17 -14.79 -9.82 -8.67
C GLU A 17 -13.67 -9.11 -9.43
N ILE A 18 -13.99 -8.02 -10.12
CA ILE A 18 -13.00 -7.22 -10.85
C ILE A 18 -12.17 -6.36 -9.90
N LEU A 19 -12.81 -5.74 -8.90
CA LEU A 19 -12.17 -4.77 -8.02
C LEU A 19 -11.36 -5.39 -6.88
N GLU A 20 -11.75 -6.55 -6.38
CA GLU A 20 -11.03 -7.21 -5.30
C GLU A 20 -9.55 -7.47 -5.60
N PRO A 21 -9.20 -8.07 -6.78
CA PRO A 21 -7.78 -8.25 -7.10
C PRO A 21 -7.03 -6.94 -7.31
N VAL A 22 -7.68 -5.91 -7.84
CA VAL A 22 -7.09 -4.58 -7.97
C VAL A 22 -6.76 -4.00 -6.58
N LEU A 23 -7.70 -4.11 -5.65
CA LEU A 23 -7.50 -3.66 -4.28
C LEU A 23 -6.32 -4.39 -3.61
N ARG A 24 -6.25 -5.71 -3.74
CA ARG A 24 -5.13 -6.50 -3.20
C ARG A 24 -3.78 -6.08 -3.79
N SER A 25 -3.75 -5.84 -5.10
CA SER A 25 -2.54 -5.37 -5.79
C SER A 25 -2.08 -4.01 -5.26
N LEU A 26 -3.02 -3.08 -5.09
CA LEU A 26 -2.72 -1.74 -4.56
C LEU A 26 -2.26 -1.80 -3.09
N GLN A 27 -2.86 -2.65 -2.29
CA GLN A 27 -2.44 -2.87 -0.90
C GLN A 27 -1.02 -3.41 -0.83
N TYR A 28 -0.67 -4.35 -1.70
CA TYR A 28 0.70 -4.86 -1.82
C TYR A 28 1.68 -3.74 -2.18
N ASP A 29 1.34 -2.90 -3.17
CA ASP A 29 2.18 -1.79 -3.60
C ASP A 29 2.42 -0.79 -2.46
N ILE A 30 1.37 -0.49 -1.69
CA ILE A 30 1.47 0.39 -0.51
C ILE A 30 2.42 -0.21 0.52
N GLU A 31 2.32 -1.50 0.81
CA GLU A 31 3.21 -2.19 1.75
C GLU A 31 4.66 -2.14 1.29
N GLN A 32 4.93 -2.36 0.00
CA GLN A 32 6.27 -2.27 -0.55
C GLN A 32 6.82 -0.86 -0.47
N CYS A 33 6.01 0.15 -0.78
CA CYS A 33 6.39 1.55 -0.67
C CYS A 33 6.69 1.93 0.79
N SER A 34 5.85 1.51 1.73
CA SER A 34 6.05 1.76 3.17
C SER A 34 7.36 1.15 3.68
N SER A 35 7.69 -0.07 3.23
CA SER A 35 8.95 -0.73 3.59
C SER A 35 10.16 0.03 3.05
N ARG A 36 10.09 0.55 1.83
CA ARG A 36 11.15 1.35 1.23
C ARG A 36 11.37 2.66 1.98
N VAL A 37 10.28 3.33 2.36
CA VAL A 37 10.34 4.56 3.15
C VAL A 37 10.99 4.30 4.51
N LYS A 38 10.58 3.25 5.18
CA LYS A 38 11.16 2.84 6.47
C LYS A 38 12.66 2.59 6.34
N TYR A 39 13.08 1.86 5.34
CA TYR A 39 14.49 1.56 5.08
C TYR A 39 15.29 2.84 4.80
N ALA A 40 14.74 3.73 3.96
CA ALA A 40 15.39 5.01 3.66
C ALA A 40 15.55 5.87 4.92
N ASN A 41 14.54 5.91 5.78
CA ASN A 41 14.59 6.64 7.04
C ASN A 41 15.66 6.07 7.98
N GLN A 42 15.83 4.78 8.04
CA GLN A 42 16.89 4.13 8.82
C GLN A 42 18.28 4.53 8.31
N ARG A 43 18.46 4.58 7.00
CA ARG A 43 19.73 5.02 6.39
C ARG A 43 20.03 6.49 6.65
N ILE A 44 19.02 7.34 6.59
CA ILE A 44 19.15 8.77 6.93
C ILE A 44 19.59 8.91 8.39
N GLU A 45 18.96 8.20 9.29
CA GLU A 45 19.28 8.26 10.72
C GLU A 45 20.71 7.78 10.98
N GLN A 46 21.12 6.71 10.33
CA GLN A 46 22.49 6.20 10.43
C GLN A 46 23.51 7.22 9.92
N ALA A 47 23.25 7.83 8.78
CA ALA A 47 24.12 8.87 8.22
C ALA A 47 24.22 10.10 9.15
N ARG A 48 23.11 10.50 9.76
CA ARG A 48 23.13 11.60 10.75
C ARG A 48 24.00 11.29 11.94
N LYS A 49 23.91 10.07 12.47
CA LYS A 49 24.74 9.62 13.60
C LYS A 49 26.22 9.63 13.24
N GLU A 50 26.56 9.13 12.06
CA GLU A 50 27.95 9.14 11.58
C GLU A 50 28.48 10.57 11.42
N LEU A 51 27.67 11.46 10.84
CA LEU A 51 28.03 12.86 10.68
C LEU A 51 28.28 13.56 12.02
N ILE A 52 27.40 13.34 12.99
CA ILE A 52 27.58 13.88 14.36
C ILE A 52 28.87 13.34 14.97
N GLY A 53 29.16 12.06 14.84
CA GLY A 53 30.39 11.45 15.31
C GLY A 53 31.65 12.12 14.74
N LEU A 54 31.63 12.43 13.43
CA LEU A 54 32.72 13.10 12.76
C LEU A 54 32.90 14.56 13.22
N GLN A 55 31.79 15.25 13.54
CA GLN A 55 31.80 16.64 14.00
C GLN A 55 32.31 16.79 15.44
N THR A 56 32.12 15.78 16.27
CA THR A 56 32.50 15.81 17.67
C THR A 56 33.93 15.33 17.92
N ASN A 57 34.53 14.70 16.95
CA ASN A 57 35.91 14.24 17.00
C ASN A 57 36.86 15.32 16.48
#